data_67fb54fcd3b87336f2d517c01f59b05c
#
_entry.id   67fb54fcd3b87336f2d517c01f59b05c
#
_cell.length_a   1.000
_cell.length_b   1.000
_cell.length_c   1.000
_cell.angle_alpha   90.00
_cell.angle_beta   90.00
_cell.angle_gamma   90.00
#
_symmetry.space_group_name_H-M   'P 1'
#
loop_
_entity.id
_entity.type
_entity.pdbx_description
1 polymer ?
#
loop_
_entity_poly.entity_id
_entity_poly.type
_entity_poly.pdbx_seq_one_letter_code
_entity_poly.pdbx_strand_id
1 'polypeptide(L)'
;MYRYFLLTKKETRQRLKAAVHYTVGRLCQKIEEEHRREFSRQTIAAIAETTFRECDIFAKDLEAFARHAKRSTVSAEDVKLLARRSRALSNHIQNKSEELAQEQRESRKKSTVKRKSRETEEESRE
;
A
#
# COMPACT_ATOMS: atom_id res chain seq x y z
N MET A 1 -26.69 1.65 18.01
CA MET A 1 -26.04 1.45 16.69
C MET A 1 -24.97 2.50 16.38
N TYR A 2 -25.23 3.78 16.49
CA TYR A 2 -24.25 4.86 16.23
C TYR A 2 -22.99 4.81 17.13
N ARG A 3 -23.15 4.43 18.39
CA ARG A 3 -22.05 4.33 19.36
C ARG A 3 -21.08 3.18 19.06
N TYR A 4 -21.59 2.05 18.56
CA TYR A 4 -20.78 0.92 18.10
C TYR A 4 -19.96 1.28 16.84
N PHE A 5 -20.56 1.98 15.91
CA PHE A 5 -19.90 2.43 14.67
C PHE A 5 -18.75 3.43 14.96
N LEU A 6 -18.93 4.33 15.92
CA LEU A 6 -17.89 5.28 16.32
C LEU A 6 -16.72 4.60 17.07
N LEU A 7 -17.03 3.58 17.90
CA LEU A 7 -16.01 2.80 18.61
C LEU A 7 -15.14 2.00 17.62
N THR A 8 -15.75 1.32 16.65
CA THR A 8 -15.03 0.56 15.62
C THR A 8 -14.15 1.45 14.74
N LYS A 9 -14.60 2.65 14.38
CA LYS A 9 -13.77 3.63 13.67
C LYS A 9 -12.55 4.07 14.48
N LYS A 10 -12.73 4.34 15.78
CA LYS A 10 -11.64 4.75 16.65
C LYS A 10 -10.61 3.63 16.82
N GLU A 11 -11.06 2.40 17.02
CA GLU A 11 -10.18 1.23 17.12
C GLU A 11 -9.41 0.98 15.84
N THR A 12 -10.07 1.03 14.69
CA THR A 12 -9.43 0.87 13.38
C THR A 12 -8.37 1.94 13.14
N ARG A 13 -8.68 3.21 13.46
CA ARG A 13 -7.73 4.31 13.36
C ARG A 13 -6.51 4.11 14.24
N GLN A 14 -6.68 3.63 15.46
CA GLN A 14 -5.56 3.35 16.37
C GLN A 14 -4.71 2.19 15.89
N ARG A 15 -5.30 1.13 15.34
CA ARG A 15 -4.56 0.01 14.73
C ARG A 15 -3.73 0.46 13.53
N LEU A 16 -4.30 1.28 12.65
CA LEU A 16 -3.57 1.87 11.52
C LEU A 16 -2.42 2.76 11.99
N LYS A 17 -2.64 3.58 13.01
CA LYS A 17 -1.59 4.42 13.59
C LYS A 17 -0.46 3.58 14.18
N ALA A 18 -0.78 2.50 14.89
CA ALA A 18 0.21 1.58 15.44
C ALA A 18 1.00 0.87 14.32
N ALA A 19 0.35 0.45 13.24
CA ALA A 19 0.99 -0.17 12.08
C ALA A 19 1.97 0.79 11.39
N VAL A 20 1.59 2.05 11.20
CA VAL A 20 2.48 3.10 10.64
C VAL A 20 3.66 3.34 11.58
N HIS A 21 3.44 3.46 12.88
CA HIS A 21 4.51 3.63 13.86
C HIS A 21 5.51 2.46 13.83
N TYR A 22 5.02 1.24 13.80
CA TYR A 22 5.85 0.04 13.68
C TYR A 22 6.69 0.06 12.40
N THR A 23 6.08 0.36 11.27
CA THR A 23 6.75 0.40 9.96
C THR A 23 7.82 1.50 9.92
N VAL A 24 7.52 2.69 10.42
CA VAL A 24 8.50 3.78 10.54
C VAL A 24 9.68 3.36 11.43
N GLY A 25 9.41 2.72 12.57
CA GLY A 25 10.46 2.21 13.46
C GLY A 25 11.38 1.21 12.75
N ARG A 26 10.82 0.30 11.96
CA ARG A 26 11.58 -0.68 11.17
C ARG A 26 12.43 -0.02 10.09
N LEU A 27 11.90 0.98 9.40
CA LEU A 27 12.65 1.75 8.40
C LEU A 27 13.78 2.57 9.04
N CYS A 28 13.53 3.20 10.17
CA CYS A 28 14.57 3.92 10.92
C CYS A 28 15.69 2.97 11.33
N GLN A 29 15.36 1.80 11.88
CA GLN A 29 16.36 0.79 12.27
C GLN A 29 17.23 0.37 11.07
N LYS A 30 16.64 0.14 9.91
CA LYS A 30 17.40 -0.20 8.70
C LYS A 30 18.35 0.93 8.29
N ILE A 31 17.91 2.18 8.35
CA ILE A 31 18.73 3.35 8.03
C ILE A 31 19.86 3.53 9.07
N GLU A 32 19.59 3.27 10.35
CA GLU A 32 20.62 3.28 11.41
C GLU A 32 21.74 2.28 11.12
N GLU A 33 21.40 1.06 10.73
CA GLU A 33 22.35 0.00 10.37
C GLU A 33 23.19 0.40 9.14
N GLU A 34 22.56 0.98 8.10
CA GLU A 34 23.24 1.38 6.86
C GLU A 34 24.16 2.60 7.04
N HIS A 35 23.75 3.57 7.86
CA HIS A 35 24.42 4.87 7.99
C HIS A 35 25.17 5.06 9.31
N ARG A 36 25.16 4.08 10.21
CA ARG A 36 25.78 4.15 11.55
C ARG A 36 25.33 5.38 12.35
N ARG A 37 24.05 5.68 12.33
CA ARG A 37 23.42 6.78 13.06
C ARG A 37 22.20 6.27 13.78
N GLU A 38 21.89 6.86 14.91
CA GLU A 38 20.73 6.49 15.72
C GLU A 38 19.64 7.56 15.65
N PHE A 39 18.40 7.12 15.63
CA PHE A 39 17.23 7.97 15.81
C PHE A 39 16.75 7.90 17.26
N SER A 40 16.49 9.06 17.88
CA SER A 40 15.84 9.05 19.19
C SER A 40 14.41 8.53 19.10
N ARG A 41 13.88 8.01 20.21
CA ARG A 41 12.48 7.56 20.28
C ARG A 41 11.51 8.69 19.96
N GLN A 42 11.81 9.92 20.41
CA GLN A 42 11.03 11.10 20.11
C GLN A 42 11.01 11.43 18.62
N THR A 43 12.16 11.30 17.94
CA THR A 43 12.27 11.51 16.49
C THR A 43 11.46 10.48 15.73
N ILE A 44 11.55 9.19 16.08
CA ILE A 44 10.74 8.12 15.47
C ILE A 44 9.25 8.38 15.68
N ALA A 45 8.84 8.77 16.88
CA ALA A 45 7.45 9.09 17.18
C ALA A 45 6.94 10.30 16.36
N ALA A 46 7.76 11.34 16.20
CA ALA A 46 7.42 12.51 15.39
C ALA A 46 7.28 12.16 13.91
N ILE A 47 8.20 11.37 13.35
CA ILE A 47 8.12 10.88 11.96
C ILE A 47 6.86 10.03 11.78
N ALA A 48 6.57 9.10 12.69
CA ALA A 48 5.40 8.23 12.64
C ALA A 48 4.09 9.03 12.69
N GLU A 49 3.99 10.02 13.57
CA GLU A 49 2.81 10.88 13.68
C GLU A 49 2.58 11.70 12.41
N THR A 50 3.63 12.31 11.87
CA THR A 50 3.58 13.08 10.62
C THR A 50 3.17 12.18 9.45
N THR A 51 3.79 11.02 9.33
CA THR A 51 3.48 10.04 8.29
C THR A 51 2.01 9.59 8.37
N PHE A 52 1.51 9.33 9.57
CA PHE A 52 0.12 8.93 9.75
C PHE A 52 -0.87 10.04 9.34
N ARG A 53 -0.57 11.29 9.65
CA ARG A 53 -1.38 12.44 9.21
C ARG A 53 -1.36 12.60 7.69
N GLU A 54 -0.20 12.43 7.07
CA GLU A 54 -0.09 12.45 5.61
C GLU A 54 -0.89 11.31 4.96
N CYS A 55 -0.92 10.13 5.54
CA CYS A 55 -1.75 9.03 5.05
C CYS A 55 -3.25 9.39 5.02
N ASP A 56 -3.74 10.13 6.03
CA ASP A 56 -5.14 10.61 6.07
C ASP A 56 -5.42 11.62 4.95
N ILE A 57 -4.47 12.54 4.70
CA ILE A 57 -4.56 13.52 3.60
C ILE A 57 -4.54 12.80 2.26
N PHE A 58 -3.60 11.89 2.05
CA PHE A 58 -3.48 11.12 0.81
C PHE A 58 -4.72 10.28 0.52
N ALA A 59 -5.31 9.65 1.53
CA ALA A 59 -6.53 8.88 1.36
C ALA A 59 -7.69 9.75 0.86
N LYS A 60 -7.85 10.96 1.41
CA LYS A 60 -8.87 11.93 0.98
C LYS A 60 -8.64 12.42 -0.44
N ASP A 61 -7.40 12.69 -0.80
CA ASP A 61 -7.04 13.14 -2.15
C ASP A 61 -7.29 12.03 -3.18
N LEU A 62 -6.92 10.78 -2.87
CA LEU A 62 -7.16 9.63 -3.74
C LEU A 62 -8.66 9.40 -3.97
N GLU A 63 -9.48 9.50 -2.93
CA GLU A 63 -10.93 9.43 -3.05
C GLU A 63 -11.49 10.58 -3.92
N ALA A 64 -10.96 11.80 -3.75
CA ALA A 64 -11.36 12.96 -4.55
C ALA A 64 -11.01 12.78 -6.03
N PHE A 65 -9.82 12.26 -6.35
CA PHE A 65 -9.40 11.97 -7.72
C PHE A 65 -10.27 10.91 -8.38
N ALA A 66 -10.54 9.80 -7.69
CA ALA A 66 -11.43 8.75 -8.18
C ALA A 66 -12.83 9.30 -8.47
N ARG A 67 -13.39 10.07 -7.53
CA ARG A 67 -14.72 10.68 -7.65
C ARG A 67 -14.78 11.69 -8.81
N HIS A 68 -13.75 12.52 -8.98
CA HIS A 68 -13.64 13.45 -10.11
C HIS A 68 -13.65 12.71 -11.45
N ALA A 69 -13.00 11.57 -11.53
CA ALA A 69 -13.00 10.68 -12.69
C ALA A 69 -14.27 9.81 -12.80
N LYS A 70 -15.29 10.06 -12.00
CA LYS A 70 -16.58 9.33 -11.97
C LYS A 70 -16.40 7.83 -11.68
N ARG A 71 -15.42 7.48 -10.86
CA ARG A 71 -15.13 6.12 -10.41
C ARG A 71 -15.45 5.96 -8.93
N SER A 72 -15.84 4.76 -8.53
CA SER A 72 -16.08 4.38 -7.12
C SER A 72 -14.84 3.78 -6.44
N THR A 73 -13.80 3.47 -7.22
CA THR A 73 -12.58 2.83 -6.74
C THR A 73 -11.35 3.65 -7.12
N VAL A 74 -10.38 3.68 -6.22
CA VAL A 74 -9.06 4.26 -6.45
C VAL A 74 -8.25 3.37 -7.39
N SER A 75 -7.50 3.98 -8.30
CA SER A 75 -6.65 3.30 -9.27
C SER A 75 -5.18 3.69 -9.13
N ALA A 76 -4.29 2.96 -9.80
CA ALA A 76 -2.87 3.28 -9.85
C ALA A 76 -2.60 4.69 -10.42
N GLU A 77 -3.44 5.16 -11.35
CA GLU A 77 -3.32 6.51 -11.94
C GLU A 77 -3.59 7.62 -10.91
N ASP A 78 -4.50 7.39 -9.95
CA ASP A 78 -4.73 8.33 -8.85
C ASP A 78 -3.50 8.43 -7.94
N VAL A 79 -2.85 7.29 -7.66
CA VAL A 79 -1.62 7.25 -6.86
C VAL A 79 -0.46 7.94 -7.57
N LYS A 80 -0.32 7.75 -8.89
CA LYS A 80 0.68 8.47 -9.69
C LYS A 80 0.42 9.98 -9.69
N LEU A 81 -0.83 10.39 -9.81
CA LEU A 81 -1.23 11.79 -9.72
C LEU A 81 -0.88 12.39 -8.35
N LEU A 82 -1.12 11.66 -7.27
CA LEU A 82 -0.75 12.06 -5.92
C LEU A 82 0.76 12.32 -5.78
N ALA A 83 1.56 11.45 -6.36
CA ALA A 83 3.03 11.48 -6.29
C ALA A 83 3.69 12.51 -7.22
N ARG A 84 2.94 13.19 -8.11
CA ARG A 84 3.48 14.01 -9.21
C ARG A 84 4.46 15.11 -8.80
N ARG A 85 4.31 15.67 -7.59
CA ARG A 85 5.12 16.80 -7.10
C ARG A 85 6.49 16.37 -6.55
N SER A 86 6.67 15.10 -6.24
CA SER A 86 7.93 14.55 -5.74
C SER A 86 8.50 13.58 -6.77
N ARG A 87 9.64 13.96 -7.39
CA ARG A 87 10.32 13.10 -8.36
C ARG A 87 10.68 11.74 -7.75
N ALA A 88 11.22 11.73 -6.52
CA ALA A 88 11.60 10.50 -5.83
C ALA A 88 10.38 9.60 -5.57
N LEU A 89 9.29 10.17 -5.06
CA LEU A 89 8.05 9.44 -4.82
C LEU A 89 7.42 8.96 -6.14
N SER A 90 7.39 9.80 -7.16
CA SER A 90 6.85 9.45 -8.48
C SER A 90 7.60 8.27 -9.11
N ASN A 91 8.94 8.27 -9.06
CA ASN A 91 9.75 7.16 -9.55
C ASN A 91 9.50 5.88 -8.75
N HIS A 92 9.41 5.99 -7.42
CA HIS A 92 9.12 4.84 -6.55
C HIS A 92 7.76 4.22 -6.88
N ILE A 93 6.72 5.03 -7.02
CA ILE A 93 5.37 4.57 -7.36
C ILE A 93 5.32 3.95 -8.77
N GLN A 94 6.01 4.53 -9.73
CA GLN A 94 6.11 3.98 -11.08
C GLN A 94 6.75 2.58 -11.07
N ASN A 95 7.91 2.45 -10.44
CA ASN A 95 8.62 1.16 -10.32
C ASN A 95 7.74 0.11 -9.61
N LYS A 96 7.09 0.50 -8.51
CA LYS A 96 6.21 -0.41 -7.78
C LYS A 96 4.99 -0.84 -8.57
N SER A 97 4.43 0.06 -9.36
CA SER A 97 3.31 -0.24 -10.28
C SER A 97 3.72 -1.27 -11.34
N GLU A 98 4.92 -1.15 -11.88
CA GLU A 98 5.47 -2.08 -12.89
C GLU A 98 5.75 -3.46 -12.29
N GLU A 99 6.36 -3.53 -11.09
CA GLU A 99 6.57 -4.77 -10.35
C GLU A 99 5.26 -5.54 -10.13
N LEU A 100 4.25 -4.86 -9.59
CA LEU A 100 2.93 -5.46 -9.32
C LEU A 100 2.24 -5.94 -10.60
N ALA A 101 2.36 -5.18 -11.69
CA ALA A 101 1.80 -5.57 -12.99
C ALA A 101 2.49 -6.83 -13.54
N GLN A 102 3.80 -6.97 -13.34
CA GLN A 102 4.56 -8.14 -13.76
C GLN A 102 4.18 -9.37 -12.91
N GLU A 103 4.13 -9.24 -11.59
CA GLU A 103 3.70 -10.32 -10.68
C GLU A 103 2.31 -10.85 -11.04
N GLN A 104 1.36 -9.95 -11.35
CA GLN A 104 0.03 -10.33 -11.79
C GLN A 104 0.03 -11.10 -13.12
N ARG A 105 0.86 -10.69 -14.07
CA ARG A 105 1.00 -11.41 -15.35
C ARG A 105 1.56 -12.81 -15.15
N GLU A 106 2.56 -12.96 -14.30
CA GLU A 106 3.16 -14.26 -13.99
C GLU A 106 2.19 -15.19 -13.24
N SER A 107 1.46 -14.65 -12.28
CA SER A 107 0.41 -15.39 -11.55
C SER A 107 -0.69 -15.90 -12.48
N ARG A 108 -1.13 -15.07 -13.43
CA ARG A 108 -2.11 -15.47 -14.45
C ARG A 108 -1.58 -16.57 -15.37
N LYS A 109 -0.32 -16.48 -15.81
CA LYS A 109 0.31 -17.52 -16.64
C LYS A 109 0.36 -18.86 -15.87
N LYS A 110 0.80 -18.85 -14.59
CA LYS A 110 0.87 -20.06 -13.75
C LYS A 110 -0.52 -20.69 -13.54
N SER A 111 -1.55 -19.90 -13.32
CA SER A 111 -2.92 -20.41 -13.16
C SER A 111 -3.48 -21.00 -14.46
N THR A 112 -3.18 -20.41 -15.61
CA THR A 112 -3.62 -20.91 -16.92
C THR A 112 -2.93 -22.23 -17.27
N VAL A 113 -1.62 -22.36 -16.98
CA VAL A 113 -0.88 -23.61 -17.19
C VAL A 113 -1.43 -24.73 -16.31
N LYS A 114 -1.70 -24.43 -15.01
CA LYS A 114 -2.25 -25.42 -14.08
C LYS A 114 -3.66 -25.88 -14.47
N ARG A 115 -4.47 -24.99 -15.03
CA ARG A 115 -5.82 -25.33 -15.54
C ARG A 115 -5.71 -26.25 -16.76
N LYS A 116 -4.83 -25.93 -17.71
CA LYS A 116 -4.62 -26.73 -18.92
C LYS A 116 -4.07 -28.13 -18.63
N SER A 117 -3.17 -28.27 -17.64
CA SER A 117 -2.66 -29.58 -17.21
C SER A 117 -3.75 -30.46 -16.57
N ARG A 118 -4.70 -29.85 -15.83
CA ARG A 118 -5.83 -30.59 -15.26
C ARG A 118 -6.81 -31.08 -16.33
N GLU A 119 -7.11 -30.24 -17.32
CA GLU A 119 -7.99 -30.60 -18.42
C GLU A 119 -7.40 -31.77 -19.25
N THR A 120 -6.09 -31.79 -19.49
CA THR A 120 -5.40 -32.91 -20.19
C THR A 120 -5.31 -34.18 -19.35
N GLU A 121 -5.22 -34.10 -18.02
CA GLU A 121 -5.26 -35.27 -17.14
C GLU A 121 -6.66 -35.88 -17.02
N GLU A 122 -7.72 -35.10 -17.11
CA GLU A 122 -9.12 -35.57 -17.14
C GLU A 122 -9.44 -36.24 -18.48
N GLU A 123 -9.02 -35.67 -19.62
CA GLU A 123 -9.20 -36.25 -20.95
C GLU A 123 -8.44 -37.59 -21.14
N SER A 124 -7.35 -37.81 -20.42
CA SER A 124 -6.57 -39.05 -20.49
C SER A 124 -7.11 -40.18 -19.60
N ARG A 125 -8.15 -39.93 -18.83
CA ARG A 125 -8.79 -40.92 -17.92
C ARG A 125 -10.13 -41.46 -18.43
N GLU A 126 -10.64 -40.94 -19.54
CA GLU A 126 -11.79 -41.51 -20.27
C GLU A 126 -11.29 -42.45 -21.41
#